data_b389238dd5f297a80cc1dccd9bafc6f2
#
_entry.id   b389238dd5f297a80cc1dccd9bafc6f2
#
_cell.length_a   1.000
_cell.length_b   1.000
_cell.length_c   1.000
_cell.angle_alpha   90.00
_cell.angle_beta   90.00
_cell.angle_gamma   90.00
#
_symmetry.space_group_name_H-M   'P 1'
#
loop_
_entity.id
_entity.type
_entity.pdbx_description
1 polymer ?
#
loop_
_entity_poly.entity_id
_entity_poly.type
_entity_poly.pdbx_seq_one_letter_code
_entity_poly.pdbx_strand_id
1 'polypeptide(L)'
;MQADTVPYAGQTAEHRRIVLDVRGRAIVGVRAGITRYPCEDFGDVGPFVVQEALRATIGRDGRFRFTAGEDAQRITVAGVLRSRTHRISGTVRVHGSIATGQKCASGTLRFTAAR
;
A
#
# COMPACT_ATOMS: atom_id res chain seq x y z
N MET A 1 5.26 -27.63 3.89
CA MET A 1 4.52 -27.13 2.71
C MET A 1 4.45 -25.63 2.78
N GLN A 2 4.84 -24.95 1.71
CA GLN A 2 4.75 -23.49 1.67
C GLN A 2 3.31 -23.06 1.34
N ALA A 3 2.86 -22.02 2.01
CA ALA A 3 1.57 -21.43 1.68
C ALA A 3 1.66 -20.71 0.34
N ASP A 4 0.60 -20.77 -0.44
CA ASP A 4 0.50 -20.04 -1.69
C ASP A 4 0.32 -18.56 -1.44
N THR A 5 0.82 -17.75 -2.35
CA THR A 5 0.59 -16.32 -2.34
C THR A 5 -0.78 -16.03 -2.94
N VAL A 6 -1.60 -15.31 -2.22
CA VAL A 6 -2.96 -14.97 -2.62
C VAL A 6 -3.06 -13.46 -2.79
N PRO A 7 -3.41 -12.96 -3.98
CA PRO A 7 -3.60 -11.53 -4.18
C PRO A 7 -4.96 -11.08 -3.67
N TYR A 8 -4.95 -9.99 -2.92
CA TYR A 8 -6.16 -9.25 -2.56
C TYR A 8 -6.16 -7.98 -3.38
N ALA A 9 -7.13 -7.83 -4.27
CA ALA A 9 -7.19 -6.73 -5.22
C ALA A 9 -8.42 -5.85 -4.97
N GLY A 10 -8.28 -4.57 -5.19
CA GLY A 10 -9.37 -3.63 -5.02
C GLY A 10 -8.99 -2.23 -5.49
N GLN A 11 -9.61 -1.23 -4.91
CA GLN A 11 -9.43 0.15 -5.32
C GLN A 11 -9.24 1.07 -4.12
N THR A 12 -8.46 2.13 -4.35
CA THR A 12 -8.31 3.23 -3.41
C THR A 12 -9.44 4.26 -3.62
N ALA A 13 -9.49 5.25 -2.73
CA ALA A 13 -10.42 6.37 -2.87
C ALA A 13 -10.21 7.19 -4.15
N GLU A 14 -9.05 7.05 -4.79
CA GLU A 14 -8.78 7.67 -6.09
C GLU A 14 -9.22 6.79 -7.27
N HIS A 15 -9.90 5.68 -7.00
CA HIS A 15 -10.32 4.69 -8.01
C HIS A 15 -9.13 4.05 -8.72
N ARG A 16 -7.99 3.98 -8.05
CA ARG A 16 -6.79 3.31 -8.57
C ARG A 16 -6.68 1.92 -7.95
N ARG A 17 -6.13 1.01 -8.74
CA ARG A 17 -5.97 -0.39 -8.31
C ARG A 17 -4.94 -0.50 -7.18
N ILE A 18 -5.26 -1.32 -6.19
CA ILE A 18 -4.32 -1.73 -5.15
C ILE A 18 -4.37 -3.26 -5.05
N VAL A 19 -3.20 -3.87 -4.91
CA VAL A 19 -3.07 -5.32 -4.71
C VAL A 19 -2.15 -5.56 -3.53
N LEU A 20 -2.60 -6.38 -2.59
CA LEU A 20 -1.79 -6.84 -1.47
C LEU A 20 -1.64 -8.35 -1.61
N ASP A 21 -0.40 -8.82 -1.68
CA ASP A 21 -0.11 -10.24 -1.76
C ASP A 21 0.06 -10.81 -0.36
N VAL A 22 -0.76 -11.81 -0.06
CA VAL A 22 -0.78 -12.45 1.27
C VAL A 22 -0.26 -13.87 1.14
N ARG A 23 0.69 -14.23 2.00
CA ARG A 23 1.20 -15.59 2.11
C ARG A 23 1.16 -16.02 3.57
N GLY A 24 0.28 -17.00 3.89
CA GLY A 24 0.08 -17.39 5.27
C GLY A 24 -0.43 -16.21 6.09
N ARG A 25 0.31 -15.85 7.14
CA ARG A 25 -0.02 -14.72 8.00
C ARG A 25 0.89 -13.53 7.78
N ALA A 26 1.28 -13.30 6.54
CA ALA A 26 2.14 -12.18 6.20
C ALA A 26 1.70 -11.51 4.91
N ILE A 27 1.89 -10.21 4.84
CA ILE A 27 1.83 -9.44 3.59
C ILE A 27 3.24 -9.53 3.00
N VAL A 28 3.35 -9.98 1.75
CA VAL A 28 4.65 -10.17 1.09
C VAL A 28 4.84 -9.29 -0.13
N GLY A 29 3.83 -8.54 -0.52
CA GLY A 29 3.94 -7.60 -1.62
C GLY A 29 2.81 -6.59 -1.62
N VAL A 30 3.07 -5.44 -2.21
CA VAL A 30 2.07 -4.39 -2.41
C VAL A 30 2.29 -3.74 -3.76
N ARG A 31 1.20 -3.44 -4.44
CA ARG A 31 1.19 -2.66 -5.67
C ARG A 31 0.01 -1.70 -5.61
N ALA A 32 0.27 -0.42 -5.77
CA ALA A 32 -0.77 0.60 -5.67
C ALA A 32 -0.57 1.69 -6.71
N GLY A 33 -1.64 2.04 -7.41
CA GLY A 33 -1.67 3.20 -8.28
C GLY A 33 -1.94 4.46 -7.47
N ILE A 34 -1.19 5.50 -7.75
CA ILE A 34 -1.31 6.81 -7.09
C ILE A 34 -1.55 7.84 -8.17
N THR A 35 -2.63 8.61 -8.05
CA THR A 35 -2.94 9.65 -9.02
C THR A 35 -2.23 10.94 -8.70
N ARG A 36 -2.25 11.36 -7.43
CA ARG A 36 -1.69 12.64 -7.00
C ARG A 36 -0.55 12.45 -6.02
N TYR A 37 0.56 13.09 -6.32
CA TYR A 37 1.73 13.06 -5.45
C TYR A 37 2.34 14.46 -5.39
N PRO A 38 1.68 15.41 -4.71
CA PRO A 38 2.16 16.78 -4.65
C PRO A 38 3.46 16.89 -3.86
N CYS A 39 4.39 17.63 -4.42
CA CYS A 39 5.68 17.94 -3.81
C CYS A 39 5.73 19.44 -3.48
N GLU A 40 6.53 19.82 -2.49
CA GLU A 40 6.51 21.17 -1.91
C GLU A 40 6.62 22.29 -2.96
N ASP A 41 7.61 22.18 -3.87
CA ASP A 41 7.85 23.25 -4.85
C ASP A 41 7.57 22.83 -6.29
N PHE A 42 7.47 21.55 -6.57
CA PHE A 42 7.29 21.05 -7.93
C PHE A 42 5.82 20.77 -8.29
N GLY A 43 4.93 20.83 -7.31
CA GLY A 43 3.55 20.45 -7.53
C GLY A 43 3.39 18.95 -7.68
N ASP A 44 2.35 18.54 -8.37
CA ASP A 44 1.97 17.13 -8.51
C ASP A 44 2.84 16.43 -9.55
N VAL A 45 3.53 15.37 -9.12
CA VAL A 45 4.39 14.57 -10.02
C VAL A 45 3.76 13.20 -10.37
N GLY A 46 2.52 12.95 -9.94
CA GLY A 46 1.79 11.76 -10.36
C GLY A 46 1.21 11.88 -11.77
N PRO A 47 0.56 10.83 -12.28
CA PRO A 47 0.31 9.54 -11.64
C PRO A 47 1.48 8.54 -11.79
N PHE A 48 1.50 7.55 -10.93
CA PHE A 48 2.49 6.47 -10.99
C PHE A 48 1.99 5.22 -10.24
N VAL A 49 2.74 4.14 -10.34
CA VAL A 49 2.47 2.90 -9.60
C VAL A 49 3.65 2.61 -8.67
N VAL A 50 3.36 2.31 -7.41
CA VAL A 50 4.35 1.83 -6.45
C VAL A 50 4.22 0.32 -6.34
N GLN A 51 5.33 -0.39 -6.41
CA GLN A 51 5.36 -1.83 -6.26
C GLN A 51 6.55 -2.21 -5.39
N GLU A 52 6.29 -2.91 -4.29
CA GLU A 52 7.34 -3.30 -3.34
C GLU A 52 7.13 -4.72 -2.86
N ALA A 53 8.23 -5.46 -2.70
CA ALA A 53 8.27 -6.72 -1.99
C ALA A 53 8.64 -6.44 -0.54
N LEU A 54 8.03 -7.18 0.38
CA LEU A 54 8.24 -6.96 1.81
C LEU A 54 7.83 -8.21 2.59
N ARG A 55 7.89 -8.12 3.90
CA ARG A 55 7.28 -9.11 4.77
C ARG A 55 6.75 -8.40 6.02
N ALA A 56 5.44 -8.42 6.20
CA ALA A 56 4.79 -7.83 7.36
C ALA A 56 3.81 -8.83 7.96
N THR A 57 3.95 -9.10 9.24
CA THR A 57 3.10 -10.06 9.94
C THR A 57 1.70 -9.50 10.13
N ILE A 58 0.70 -10.34 9.84
CA ILE A 58 -0.70 -10.03 10.15
C ILE A 58 -0.98 -10.54 11.55
N GLY A 59 -1.46 -9.67 12.42
CA GLY A 59 -1.78 -10.02 13.80
C GLY A 59 -2.94 -11.00 13.91
N ARG A 60 -3.16 -11.54 15.11
CA ARG A 60 -4.26 -12.49 15.37
C ARG A 60 -5.63 -11.88 15.11
N ASP A 61 -5.76 -10.59 15.34
CA ASP A 61 -7.00 -9.83 15.08
C ASP A 61 -7.13 -9.39 13.63
N GLY A 62 -6.20 -9.79 12.76
CA GLY A 62 -6.18 -9.42 11.36
C GLY A 62 -5.50 -8.10 11.06
N ARG A 63 -5.10 -7.36 12.07
CA ARG A 63 -4.47 -6.05 11.88
C ARG A 63 -3.03 -6.16 11.42
N PHE A 64 -2.64 -5.25 10.52
CA PHE A 64 -1.27 -5.14 10.05
C PHE A 64 -0.95 -3.68 9.75
N ARG A 65 0.34 -3.38 9.75
CA ARG A 65 0.86 -2.09 9.33
C ARG A 65 2.29 -2.30 8.84
N PHE A 66 2.64 -1.63 7.74
CA PHE A 66 4.01 -1.68 7.24
C PHE A 66 4.36 -0.42 6.45
N THR A 67 5.66 -0.18 6.32
CA THR A 67 6.22 0.82 5.44
C THR A 67 7.29 0.12 4.60
N ALA A 68 7.25 0.34 3.29
CA ALA A 68 8.19 -0.26 2.36
C ALA A 68 8.60 0.78 1.32
N GLY A 69 9.70 0.52 0.61
CA GLY A 69 10.20 1.40 -0.44
C GLY A 69 11.38 2.24 0.02
N GLU A 70 11.83 3.08 -0.88
CA GLU A 70 13.01 3.93 -0.70
C GLU A 70 12.64 5.38 -0.42
N ASP A 71 13.63 6.22 -0.15
CA ASP A 71 13.44 7.60 0.28
C ASP A 71 12.53 8.43 -0.64
N ALA A 72 12.59 8.21 -1.93
CA ALA A 72 11.79 8.96 -2.90
C ALA A 72 10.31 8.57 -2.87
N GLN A 73 10.03 7.29 -2.60
CA GLN A 73 8.67 6.75 -2.59
C GLN A 73 8.56 5.65 -1.54
N ARG A 74 8.07 6.00 -0.36
CA ARG A 74 7.74 5.05 0.68
C ARG A 74 6.23 4.86 0.71
N ILE A 75 5.80 3.62 0.78
CA ILE A 75 4.40 3.30 0.91
C ILE A 75 4.13 2.77 2.31
N THR A 76 3.19 3.39 3.00
CA THR A 76 2.72 2.95 4.31
C THR A 76 1.30 2.45 4.15
N VAL A 77 1.07 1.22 4.59
CA VAL A 77 -0.26 0.60 4.54
C VAL A 77 -0.63 0.13 5.94
N ALA A 78 -1.84 0.42 6.34
CA ALA A 78 -2.41 -0.07 7.58
C ALA A 78 -3.80 -0.61 7.29
N GLY A 79 -4.12 -1.77 7.83
CA GLY A 79 -5.43 -2.35 7.54
C GLY A 79 -5.78 -3.54 8.40
N VAL A 80 -6.92 -4.10 8.10
CA VAL A 80 -7.45 -5.28 8.78
C VAL A 80 -7.87 -6.30 7.72
N LEU A 81 -7.33 -7.51 7.84
CA LEU A 81 -7.76 -8.65 7.04
C LEU A 81 -8.86 -9.37 7.80
N ARG A 82 -10.03 -9.45 7.19
CA ARG A 82 -11.16 -10.21 7.71
C ARG A 82 -11.22 -11.55 6.99
N SER A 83 -10.79 -12.59 7.69
CA SER A 83 -10.66 -13.93 7.11
C SER A 83 -11.99 -14.49 6.60
N ARG A 84 -13.07 -14.23 7.32
CA ARG A 84 -14.39 -14.78 6.96
C ARG A 84 -14.91 -14.26 5.63
N THR A 85 -14.66 -13.00 5.32
CA THR A 85 -15.14 -12.37 4.09
C THR A 85 -14.06 -12.27 3.02
N HIS A 86 -12.84 -12.67 3.33
CA HIS A 86 -11.68 -12.55 2.44
C HIS A 86 -11.50 -11.12 1.94
N ARG A 87 -11.58 -10.16 2.87
CA ARG A 87 -11.47 -8.73 2.56
C ARG A 87 -10.43 -8.06 3.44
N ILE A 88 -9.76 -7.09 2.84
CA ILE A 88 -8.88 -6.16 3.54
C ILE A 88 -9.49 -4.77 3.40
N SER A 89 -9.55 -4.04 4.49
CA SER A 89 -9.90 -2.62 4.46
C SER A 89 -8.84 -1.86 5.24
N GLY A 90 -8.52 -0.66 4.78
CA GLY A 90 -7.49 0.12 5.44
C GLY A 90 -7.17 1.40 4.73
N THR A 91 -5.95 1.86 4.94
CA THR A 91 -5.43 3.10 4.38
C THR A 91 -4.07 2.87 3.74
N VAL A 92 -3.79 3.63 2.70
CA VAL A 92 -2.50 3.64 2.02
C VAL A 92 -2.04 5.08 1.87
N ARG A 93 -0.75 5.30 2.07
CA ARG A 93 -0.12 6.60 1.91
C ARG A 93 1.24 6.42 1.28
N VAL A 94 1.51 7.19 0.26
CA VAL A 94 2.86 7.26 -0.34
C VAL A 94 3.46 8.60 0.03
N HIS A 95 4.71 8.58 0.47
CA HIS A 95 5.41 9.78 0.89
C HIS A 95 6.91 9.60 0.67
N GLY A 96 7.63 10.68 0.58
CA GLY A 96 9.07 10.60 0.40
C GLY A 96 9.70 11.95 0.15
N SER A 97 11.01 11.90 -0.13
CA SER A 97 11.80 13.07 -0.49
C SER A 97 12.45 12.80 -1.83
N ILE A 98 12.19 13.66 -2.81
CA ILE A 98 12.84 13.56 -4.11
C ILE A 98 14.09 14.46 -4.14
N ALA A 99 14.77 14.53 -5.30
CA ALA A 99 15.96 15.33 -5.48
C ALA A 99 15.78 16.74 -4.89
N THR A 100 16.83 17.31 -4.30
CA THR A 100 16.83 18.61 -3.62
C THR A 100 16.07 18.66 -2.29
N GLY A 101 15.71 17.49 -1.73
CA GLY A 101 15.06 17.42 -0.43
C GLY A 101 13.58 17.78 -0.43
N GLN A 102 12.97 17.88 -1.61
CA GLN A 102 11.53 18.14 -1.74
C GLN A 102 10.73 17.04 -1.11
N LYS A 103 9.83 17.35 -0.19
CA LYS A 103 8.92 16.40 0.41
C LYS A 103 7.66 16.27 -0.42
N CYS A 104 7.25 15.03 -0.64
CA CYS A 104 6.07 14.69 -1.42
C CYS A 104 5.18 13.75 -0.63
N ALA A 105 3.88 13.83 -0.82
CA ALA A 105 2.94 12.92 -0.17
C ALA A 105 1.64 12.83 -0.95
N SER A 106 1.10 11.63 -1.04
CA SER A 106 -0.21 11.38 -1.66
C SER A 106 -1.38 11.77 -0.75
N GLY A 107 -1.12 11.97 0.53
CA GLY A 107 -2.18 11.97 1.52
C GLY A 107 -2.60 10.54 1.85
N THR A 108 -3.46 10.41 2.86
CA THR A 108 -3.96 9.11 3.29
C THR A 108 -5.21 8.74 2.49
N LEU A 109 -5.16 7.61 1.80
CA LEU A 109 -6.24 7.14 0.95
C LEU A 109 -6.85 5.87 1.55
N ARG A 110 -8.16 5.83 1.66
CA ARG A 110 -8.85 4.60 2.06
C ARG A 110 -8.88 3.62 0.90
N PHE A 111 -8.86 2.33 1.22
CA PHE A 111 -8.99 1.29 0.22
C PHE A 111 -9.75 0.09 0.77
N THR A 112 -10.30 -0.69 -0.15
CA THR A 112 -10.80 -2.03 0.13
C THR A 112 -10.22 -2.97 -0.93
N ALA A 113 -9.95 -4.20 -0.53
CA ALA A 113 -9.42 -5.22 -1.42
C ALA A 113 -10.01 -6.57 -1.04
N ALA A 114 -10.20 -7.45 -2.00
CA ALA A 114 -10.75 -8.78 -1.78
C ALA A 114 -10.04 -9.79 -2.67
N ARG A 115 -10.02 -11.02 -2.24
CA ARG A 115 -9.51 -12.10 -3.07
C ARG A 115 -10.63 -12.81 -3.82
#